data_5dc83489317e9d6a7901ebd93ed15983
#
_entry.id   5dc83489317e9d6a7901ebd93ed15983
#
_cell.length_a   1.000
_cell.length_b   1.000
_cell.length_c   1.000
_cell.angle_alpha   90.00
_cell.angle_beta   90.00
_cell.angle_gamma   90.00
#
_symmetry.space_group_name_H-M   'P 1'
#
loop_
_entity.id
_entity.type
_entity.pdbx_description
1 polymer ?
#
loop_
_entity_poly.entity_id
_entity_poly.type
_entity_poly.pdbx_seq_one_letter_code
_entity_poly.pdbx_strand_id
1 'polypeptide(L)'
;MEIRVSVVRRPRASAAGFTFVEMLIVSLIVLILAGAAMPLAKVTMQRQREIELHRTLRELRTAIDRYKDAVDTGLIAATDVKLGSEGYPPDLDTLVNGVNRAGDASGTKLKFLRRIPTDPMTHSTEWGLRS
;
A
#
# COMPACT_ATOMS: atom_id res chain seq x y z
N MET A 1 -70.04 -38.37 -24.82
CA MET A 1 -68.63 -38.52 -24.35
C MET A 1 -68.23 -37.17 -23.80
N GLU A 2 -68.46 -36.92 -22.50
CA GLU A 2 -68.15 -35.65 -21.84
C GLU A 2 -66.75 -35.72 -21.26
N ILE A 3 -65.89 -34.84 -21.75
CA ILE A 3 -64.51 -34.68 -21.24
C ILE A 3 -64.58 -33.77 -20.00
N ARG A 4 -64.50 -34.36 -18.78
CA ARG A 4 -64.31 -33.57 -17.55
C ARG A 4 -62.89 -33.06 -17.48
N VAL A 5 -62.72 -31.76 -17.76
CA VAL A 5 -61.46 -31.07 -17.53
C VAL A 5 -61.35 -30.77 -16.02
N SER A 6 -60.53 -31.54 -15.31
CA SER A 6 -60.19 -31.26 -13.91
C SER A 6 -59.19 -30.08 -13.84
N VAL A 7 -59.72 -28.94 -13.41
CA VAL A 7 -58.89 -27.76 -13.13
C VAL A 7 -58.08 -28.04 -11.87
N VAL A 8 -56.77 -28.32 -12.03
CA VAL A 8 -55.82 -28.43 -10.94
C VAL A 8 -55.62 -27.05 -10.36
N ARG A 9 -56.26 -26.76 -9.24
CA ARG A 9 -56.00 -25.56 -8.43
C ARG A 9 -54.57 -25.64 -7.88
N ARG A 10 -53.65 -24.83 -8.41
CA ARG A 10 -52.34 -24.62 -7.81
C ARG A 10 -52.54 -24.03 -6.41
N PRO A 11 -51.88 -24.59 -5.36
CA PRO A 11 -51.95 -24.00 -4.03
C PRO A 11 -51.31 -22.60 -4.13
N ARG A 12 -52.05 -21.58 -3.73
CA ARG A 12 -51.52 -20.24 -3.52
C ARG A 12 -50.48 -20.37 -2.41
N ALA A 13 -49.20 -20.14 -2.74
CA ALA A 13 -48.16 -19.95 -1.73
C ALA A 13 -48.63 -18.84 -0.79
N SER A 14 -48.94 -19.23 0.46
CA SER A 14 -49.25 -18.29 1.53
C SER A 14 -48.07 -17.32 1.63
N ALA A 15 -48.29 -16.06 1.29
CA ALA A 15 -47.33 -15.01 1.59
C ALA A 15 -47.34 -14.83 3.12
N ALA A 16 -46.50 -15.60 3.80
CA ALA A 16 -46.27 -15.44 5.22
C ALA A 16 -45.56 -14.07 5.39
N GLY A 17 -46.30 -13.07 5.87
CA GLY A 17 -45.75 -11.80 6.29
C GLY A 17 -44.82 -11.99 7.49
N PHE A 18 -43.70 -11.29 7.53
CA PHE A 18 -42.83 -11.29 8.69
C PHE A 18 -43.55 -10.78 9.93
N THR A 19 -43.35 -11.45 11.05
CA THR A 19 -43.90 -11.01 12.34
C THR A 19 -43.12 -9.82 12.88
N PHE A 20 -43.75 -8.95 13.67
CA PHE A 20 -43.08 -7.83 14.32
C PHE A 20 -41.87 -8.28 15.18
N VAL A 21 -42.02 -9.40 15.87
CA VAL A 21 -40.97 -10.02 16.69
C VAL A 21 -39.79 -10.47 15.85
N GLU A 22 -40.04 -11.05 14.68
CA GLU A 22 -38.96 -11.47 13.74
C GLU A 22 -38.15 -10.27 13.22
N MET A 23 -38.84 -9.16 12.92
CA MET A 23 -38.14 -7.90 12.52
C MET A 23 -37.32 -7.32 13.66
N LEU A 24 -37.77 -7.43 14.93
CA LEU A 24 -36.96 -7.00 16.07
C LEU A 24 -35.71 -7.86 16.24
N ILE A 25 -35.86 -9.19 16.13
CA ILE A 25 -34.70 -10.10 16.24
C ILE A 25 -33.69 -9.85 15.10
N VAL A 26 -34.16 -9.74 13.87
CA VAL A 26 -33.28 -9.44 12.72
C VAL A 26 -32.57 -8.11 12.89
N SER A 27 -33.28 -7.06 13.33
CA SER A 27 -32.70 -5.75 13.59
C SER A 27 -31.63 -5.80 14.68
N LEU A 28 -31.87 -6.56 15.75
CA LEU A 28 -30.91 -6.76 16.83
C LEU A 28 -29.62 -7.44 16.32
N ILE A 29 -29.77 -8.51 15.55
CA ILE A 29 -28.61 -9.23 14.95
C ILE A 29 -27.80 -8.31 14.05
N VAL A 30 -28.47 -7.53 13.17
CA VAL A 30 -27.80 -6.59 12.26
C VAL A 30 -27.05 -5.51 13.04
N LEU A 31 -27.62 -4.98 14.13
CA LEU A 31 -26.95 -4.00 14.98
C LEU A 31 -25.67 -4.55 15.64
N ILE A 32 -25.72 -5.80 16.13
CA ILE A 32 -24.56 -6.47 16.72
C ILE A 32 -23.45 -6.65 15.67
N LEU A 33 -23.80 -7.13 14.47
CA LEU A 33 -22.85 -7.32 13.37
C LEU A 33 -22.27 -5.99 12.88
N ALA A 34 -23.09 -4.96 12.76
CA ALA A 34 -22.64 -3.62 12.37
C ALA A 34 -21.66 -3.02 13.39
N GLY A 35 -21.93 -3.24 14.70
CA GLY A 35 -21.02 -2.80 15.76
C GLY A 35 -19.64 -3.46 15.71
N ALA A 36 -19.55 -4.72 15.30
CA ALA A 36 -18.28 -5.45 15.17
C ALA A 36 -17.48 -5.06 13.91
N ALA A 37 -18.12 -4.52 12.88
CA ALA A 37 -17.47 -4.20 11.61
C ALA A 37 -16.46 -3.03 11.71
N MET A 38 -16.75 -2.01 12.50
CA MET A 38 -15.90 -0.82 12.64
C MET A 38 -14.50 -1.11 13.21
N PRO A 39 -14.33 -1.83 14.32
CA PRO A 39 -12.99 -2.10 14.86
C PRO A 39 -12.16 -2.98 13.91
N LEU A 40 -12.79 -3.91 13.20
CA LEU A 40 -12.11 -4.77 12.24
C LEU A 40 -11.53 -3.98 11.05
N ALA A 41 -12.28 -3.02 10.53
CA ALA A 41 -11.83 -2.16 9.44
C ALA A 41 -10.59 -1.35 9.84
N LYS A 42 -10.55 -0.77 11.05
CA LYS A 42 -9.39 0.00 11.55
C LYS A 42 -8.12 -0.85 11.62
N VAL A 43 -8.21 -2.07 12.16
CA VAL A 43 -7.05 -2.98 12.25
C VAL A 43 -6.53 -3.37 10.87
N THR A 44 -7.41 -3.63 9.91
CA THR A 44 -7.02 -3.99 8.54
C THR A 44 -6.30 -2.82 7.85
N MET A 45 -6.80 -1.60 7.97
CA MET A 45 -6.17 -0.41 7.40
C MET A 45 -4.79 -0.14 8.02
N GLN A 46 -4.63 -0.33 9.33
CA GLN A 46 -3.35 -0.17 10.00
C GLN A 46 -2.32 -1.19 9.49
N ARG A 47 -2.69 -2.46 9.40
CA ARG A 47 -1.82 -3.51 8.84
C ARG A 47 -1.39 -3.22 7.40
N GLN A 48 -2.30 -2.71 6.57
CA GLN A 48 -1.95 -2.32 5.20
C GLN A 48 -0.89 -1.22 5.16
N ARG A 49 -1.02 -0.19 6.01
CA ARG A 49 -0.03 0.89 6.12
C ARG A 49 1.33 0.38 6.60
N GLU A 50 1.35 -0.54 7.55
CA GLU A 50 2.59 -1.17 8.04
C GLU A 50 3.30 -1.96 6.94
N ILE A 51 2.56 -2.75 6.16
CA ILE A 51 3.11 -3.51 5.03
C ILE A 51 3.69 -2.57 3.97
N GLU A 52 2.97 -1.49 3.65
CA GLU A 52 3.43 -0.50 2.69
C GLU A 52 4.67 0.26 3.19
N LEU A 53 4.72 0.60 4.49
CA LEU A 53 5.90 1.19 5.11
C LEU A 53 7.13 0.29 4.97
N HIS A 54 7.00 -1.00 5.29
CA HIS A 54 8.10 -1.96 5.13
C HIS A 54 8.56 -2.12 3.69
N ARG A 55 7.65 -2.03 2.73
CA ARG A 55 7.99 -2.04 1.31
C ARG A 55 8.78 -0.80 0.92
N THR A 56 8.31 0.37 1.33
CA THR A 56 8.94 1.66 1.07
C THR A 56 10.34 1.74 1.68
N LEU A 57 10.49 1.29 2.93
CA LEU A 57 11.81 1.24 3.59
C LEU A 57 12.78 0.29 2.86
N ARG A 58 12.30 -0.82 2.33
CA ARG A 58 13.13 -1.72 1.50
C ARG A 58 13.56 -1.05 0.20
N GLU A 59 12.67 -0.31 -0.45
CA GLU A 59 13.00 0.43 -1.68
C GLU A 59 14.07 1.47 -1.42
N LEU A 60 13.94 2.27 -0.35
CA LEU A 60 14.94 3.24 0.07
C LEU A 60 16.29 2.59 0.38
N ARG A 61 16.28 1.51 1.18
CA ARG A 61 17.51 0.78 1.50
C ARG A 61 18.20 0.24 0.25
N THR A 62 17.45 -0.38 -0.65
CA THR A 62 18.00 -0.90 -1.91
C THR A 62 18.60 0.22 -2.77
N ALA A 63 18.01 1.41 -2.78
CA ALA A 63 18.55 2.55 -3.50
C ALA A 63 19.85 3.06 -2.89
N ILE A 64 19.94 3.10 -1.56
CA ILE A 64 21.14 3.47 -0.81
C ILE A 64 22.26 2.45 -1.06
N ASP A 65 21.95 1.15 -1.00
CA ASP A 65 22.92 0.08 -1.24
C ASP A 65 23.47 0.15 -2.67
N ARG A 66 22.61 0.38 -3.67
CA ARG A 66 23.03 0.57 -5.06
C ARG A 66 23.93 1.79 -5.25
N TYR A 67 23.66 2.88 -4.53
CA TYR A 67 24.53 4.05 -4.55
C TYR A 67 25.92 3.70 -3.99
N LYS A 68 25.94 3.02 -2.84
CA LYS A 68 27.18 2.54 -2.20
C LYS A 68 27.98 1.63 -3.14
N ASP A 69 27.32 0.64 -3.75
CA ASP A 69 27.93 -0.26 -4.72
C ASP A 69 28.54 0.51 -5.92
N ALA A 70 27.83 1.54 -6.41
CA ALA A 70 28.30 2.37 -7.50
C ALA A 70 29.53 3.22 -7.11
N VAL A 71 29.62 3.65 -5.85
CA VAL A 71 30.83 4.32 -5.31
C VAL A 71 31.97 3.33 -5.22
N ASP A 72 31.76 2.15 -4.62
CA ASP A 72 32.78 1.14 -4.40
C ASP A 72 33.34 0.55 -5.71
N THR A 73 32.51 0.46 -6.75
CA THR A 73 32.91 0.03 -8.09
C THR A 73 33.51 1.16 -8.94
N GLY A 74 33.59 2.39 -8.41
CA GLY A 74 34.16 3.54 -9.13
C GLY A 74 33.28 4.06 -10.28
N LEU A 75 32.00 3.71 -10.32
CA LEU A 75 31.05 4.21 -11.32
C LEU A 75 30.65 5.68 -11.06
N ILE A 76 30.82 6.16 -9.82
CA ILE A 76 30.58 7.56 -9.43
C ILE A 76 31.93 8.24 -9.34
N ALA A 77 32.01 9.46 -9.87
CA ALA A 77 33.23 10.27 -9.80
C ALA A 77 33.55 10.59 -8.32
N ALA A 78 34.80 10.44 -7.91
CA ALA A 78 35.23 10.70 -6.54
C ALA A 78 34.96 12.13 -6.08
N THR A 79 34.86 13.07 -7.04
CA THR A 79 34.50 14.48 -6.80
C THR A 79 33.07 14.69 -6.35
N ASP A 80 32.17 13.76 -6.71
CA ASP A 80 30.74 13.82 -6.39
C ASP A 80 30.39 13.07 -5.08
N VAL A 81 31.38 12.37 -4.51
CA VAL A 81 31.23 11.69 -3.22
C VAL A 81 31.61 12.68 -2.10
N LYS A 82 30.69 12.90 -1.15
CA LYS A 82 30.95 13.79 -0.02
C LYS A 82 32.06 13.22 0.87
N LEU A 83 33.06 14.00 1.17
CA LEU A 83 34.15 13.61 2.09
C LEU A 83 33.57 13.26 3.47
N GLY A 84 33.95 12.09 3.98
CA GLY A 84 33.50 11.61 5.29
C GLY A 84 32.14 10.87 5.28
N SER A 85 31.52 10.68 4.11
CA SER A 85 30.25 9.94 4.00
C SER A 85 30.44 8.42 3.88
N GLU A 86 31.69 7.93 3.91
CA GLU A 86 32.02 6.50 3.73
C GLU A 86 31.42 5.88 2.44
N GLY A 87 31.08 6.74 1.44
CA GLY A 87 30.47 6.32 0.20
C GLY A 87 28.94 6.18 0.24
N TYR A 88 28.31 6.65 1.31
CA TYR A 88 26.85 6.74 1.38
C TYR A 88 26.33 8.07 0.84
N PRO A 89 25.08 8.11 0.33
CA PRO A 89 24.49 9.36 -0.16
C PRO A 89 24.27 10.34 1.00
N PRO A 90 24.55 11.65 0.82
CA PRO A 90 24.36 12.65 1.88
C PRO A 90 22.89 12.91 2.21
N ASP A 91 22.02 12.73 1.24
CA ASP A 91 20.57 12.91 1.34
C ASP A 91 19.81 12.05 0.32
N LEU A 92 18.50 11.95 0.46
CA LEU A 92 17.63 11.20 -0.47
C LEU A 92 17.47 11.92 -1.81
N ASP A 93 17.62 13.25 -1.83
CA ASP A 93 17.54 14.03 -3.05
C ASP A 93 18.67 13.67 -4.02
N THR A 94 19.85 13.36 -3.52
CA THR A 94 20.98 12.86 -4.33
C THR A 94 20.61 11.58 -5.09
N LEU A 95 19.82 10.68 -4.49
CA LEU A 95 19.37 9.44 -5.15
C LEU A 95 18.38 9.70 -6.29
N VAL A 96 17.57 10.77 -6.18
CA VAL A 96 16.57 11.15 -7.19
C VAL A 96 17.17 12.01 -8.30
N ASN A 97 17.96 13.01 -7.91
CA ASN A 97 18.60 13.93 -8.86
C ASN A 97 19.72 13.23 -9.66
N GLY A 98 20.32 12.22 -9.03
CA GLY A 98 21.41 11.44 -9.60
C GLY A 98 22.76 12.15 -9.51
N VAL A 99 23.81 11.37 -9.68
CA VAL A 99 25.22 11.80 -9.67
C VAL A 99 25.88 11.52 -11.01
N ASN A 100 26.95 12.24 -11.31
CA ASN A 100 27.65 12.07 -12.58
C ASN A 100 28.37 10.72 -12.62
N ARG A 101 28.30 10.06 -13.76
CA ARG A 101 29.02 8.82 -13.99
C ARG A 101 30.49 9.13 -14.22
N ALA A 102 31.39 8.38 -13.56
CA ALA A 102 32.83 8.51 -13.76
C ALA A 102 33.20 8.22 -15.22
N GLY A 103 34.00 9.10 -15.84
CA GLY A 103 34.46 8.93 -17.20
C GLY A 103 33.45 9.21 -18.30
N ASP A 104 32.25 9.70 -17.98
CA ASP A 104 31.23 10.06 -18.97
C ASP A 104 31.24 11.56 -19.27
N ALA A 105 31.79 11.93 -20.43
CA ALA A 105 31.80 13.31 -20.91
C ALA A 105 30.40 13.80 -21.37
N SER A 106 29.43 12.90 -21.52
CA SER A 106 28.07 13.26 -21.96
C SER A 106 27.19 13.82 -20.83
N GLY A 107 27.69 13.79 -19.58
CA GLY A 107 26.93 14.28 -18.42
C GLY A 107 25.73 13.45 -18.03
N THR A 108 25.71 12.16 -18.43
CA THR A 108 24.63 11.24 -18.06
C THR A 108 24.67 10.97 -16.56
N LYS A 109 23.58 11.28 -15.88
CA LYS A 109 23.46 11.06 -14.44
C LYS A 109 22.96 9.66 -14.12
N LEU A 110 23.59 9.03 -13.14
CA LEU A 110 23.13 7.79 -12.52
C LEU A 110 22.07 8.12 -11.48
N LYS A 111 20.85 7.65 -11.68
CA LYS A 111 19.73 7.80 -10.74
C LYS A 111 19.45 6.47 -10.09
N PHE A 112 19.21 6.50 -8.78
CA PHE A 112 18.96 5.31 -7.97
C PHE A 112 17.52 5.22 -7.49
N LEU A 113 16.82 6.37 -7.49
CA LEU A 113 15.41 6.48 -7.12
C LEU A 113 14.66 7.34 -8.16
N ARG A 114 13.44 6.99 -8.48
CA ARG A 114 12.61 7.82 -9.38
C ARG A 114 12.06 9.06 -8.69
N ARG A 115 11.67 8.90 -7.43
CA ARG A 115 11.11 9.94 -6.55
C ARG A 115 11.28 9.50 -5.11
N ILE A 116 11.33 10.44 -4.19
CA ILE A 116 11.26 10.12 -2.76
C ILE A 116 9.86 9.58 -2.48
N PRO A 117 9.73 8.34 -1.95
CA PRO A 117 8.43 7.77 -1.63
C PRO A 117 7.80 8.50 -0.44
N THR A 118 6.47 8.52 -0.41
CA THR A 118 5.70 9.09 0.71
C THR A 118 5.58 8.07 1.82
N ASP A 119 5.77 8.49 3.07
CA ASP A 119 5.53 7.66 4.24
C ASP A 119 4.01 7.41 4.40
N PRO A 120 3.54 6.16 4.37
CA PRO A 120 2.12 5.84 4.51
C PRO A 120 1.54 6.13 5.90
N MET A 121 2.40 6.38 6.91
CA MET A 121 1.97 6.68 8.27
C MET A 121 1.76 8.18 8.48
N THR A 122 2.69 9.02 7.98
CA THR A 122 2.67 10.47 8.18
C THR A 122 2.16 11.24 6.95
N HIS A 123 2.07 10.58 5.79
CA HIS A 123 1.78 11.19 4.49
C HIS A 123 2.77 12.29 4.07
N SER A 124 3.98 12.25 4.62
CA SER A 124 5.08 13.15 4.31
C SER A 124 6.14 12.46 3.45
N THR A 125 6.94 13.26 2.73
CA THR A 125 8.15 12.80 2.04
C THR A 125 9.42 13.09 2.87
N GLU A 126 9.26 13.65 4.07
CA GLU A 126 10.36 13.91 4.98
C GLU A 126 10.70 12.66 5.79
N TRP A 127 11.86 12.08 5.49
CA TRP A 127 12.39 10.91 6.16
C TRP A 127 13.50 11.32 7.13
N GLY A 128 13.39 10.88 8.39
CA GLY A 128 14.45 11.08 9.37
C GLY A 128 15.62 10.12 9.10
N LEU A 129 16.66 10.62 8.47
CA LEU A 129 17.90 9.87 8.26
C LEU A 129 18.72 9.89 9.55
N ARG A 130 19.11 8.70 10.03
CA ARG A 130 20.05 8.53 11.14
C ARG A 130 21.24 7.69 10.67
N SER A 131 22.42 8.22 10.91
CA SER A 131 23.70 7.51 10.79
C SER A 131 23.94 6.69 12.06
#